data_7c071f74ab4564d40026105e0a79c0c7
#
_entry.id   7c071f74ab4564d40026105e0a79c0c7
#
_cell.length_a   1.000
_cell.length_b   1.000
_cell.length_c   1.000
_cell.angle_alpha   90.00
_cell.angle_beta   90.00
_cell.angle_gamma   90.00
#
_symmetry.space_group_name_H-M   'P 1'
#
loop_
_entity.id
_entity.type
_entity.pdbx_description
1 polymer ?
#
loop_
_entity_poly.entity_id
_entity_poly.type
_entity_poly.pdbx_seq_one_letter_code
_entity_poly.pdbx_strand_id
1 'polypeptide(L)'
;MRQKGTLAMTNLLMINEKLLNLGFSGSYRPYGQDVVFLLKKDNIKPTDVEEKERLIQSGQAHYSQMFSAERAPSEEHLKHYNQALKLGAKQLALDVQKLGNSLKKRFQDQHIVLVSLIRAGVPLGVMLKRYISKSQPCYHYGVSIIRDRGIDHGALNAIISEHGAKNIVFVDGWIGKGAISKELADSVKHHPELFDDGWDIPRLVALSDLGGGAWLTANFKDWLIPSGVLGSVISGLTSRSLLTHPVDEEIVRKDCFNTDLWHRCVIFDELKKHDLSVEFVDLILENVAQNPTDEMAICCNTGREKQAEKCLKTIQWIADEYSVENINLIKPSIAEATRAVLRRVPERILVKDINDPNVQLLLHFAEENNVNIDVLGEKLGSYQAVTIIKKLSSE
;
A
#
# COMPACT_ATOMS: atom_id res chain seq x y z
N MET A 1 25.81 -33.80 -18.42
CA MET A 1 25.70 -32.75 -17.37
C MET A 1 24.74 -31.60 -17.70
N ARG A 2 23.99 -31.59 -18.81
CA ARG A 2 23.04 -30.49 -19.17
C ARG A 2 21.57 -30.71 -18.80
N GLN A 3 21.15 -31.88 -18.33
CA GLN A 3 19.75 -32.17 -17.99
C GLN A 3 19.38 -31.91 -16.53
N LYS A 4 20.33 -31.75 -15.61
CA LYS A 4 20.01 -31.44 -14.18
C LYS A 4 19.70 -29.96 -13.93
N GLY A 5 20.15 -29.04 -14.81
CA GLY A 5 19.87 -27.60 -14.63
C GLY A 5 18.44 -27.18 -14.99
N THR A 6 17.80 -27.87 -15.94
CA THR A 6 16.46 -27.52 -16.43
C THR A 6 15.35 -28.00 -15.49
N LEU A 7 15.54 -29.12 -14.79
CA LEU A 7 14.59 -29.62 -13.79
C LEU A 7 14.58 -28.75 -12.49
N ALA A 8 15.72 -28.19 -12.11
CA ALA A 8 15.82 -27.32 -10.94
C ALA A 8 15.13 -25.97 -11.16
N MET A 9 15.14 -25.41 -12.38
CA MET A 9 14.44 -24.17 -12.69
C MET A 9 12.91 -24.35 -12.77
N THR A 10 12.41 -25.51 -13.16
CA THR A 10 10.97 -25.77 -13.27
C THR A 10 10.31 -25.95 -11.89
N ASN A 11 11.05 -26.42 -10.88
CA ASN A 11 10.56 -26.54 -9.51
C ASN A 11 10.61 -25.20 -8.70
N LEU A 12 11.20 -24.15 -9.25
CA LEU A 12 11.36 -22.86 -8.58
C LEU A 12 10.11 -21.98 -8.59
N LEU A 13 9.02 -22.36 -9.27
CA LEU A 13 7.87 -21.48 -9.55
C LEU A 13 6.50 -22.01 -9.13
N MET A 14 6.42 -23.12 -8.43
CA MET A 14 5.11 -23.67 -8.05
C MET A 14 4.65 -23.05 -6.72
N ILE A 15 3.82 -22.00 -6.79
CA ILE A 15 2.91 -21.69 -5.69
C ILE A 15 2.04 -22.94 -5.47
N ASN A 16 1.81 -23.30 -4.20
CA ASN A 16 0.90 -24.38 -3.87
C ASN A 16 -0.44 -24.18 -4.58
N GLU A 17 -0.88 -25.15 -5.35
CA GLU A 17 -2.16 -25.12 -6.07
C GLU A 17 -3.33 -24.75 -5.16
N LYS A 18 -3.26 -25.12 -3.88
CA LYS A 18 -4.28 -24.79 -2.89
C LYS A 18 -4.44 -23.29 -2.69
N LEU A 19 -3.34 -22.53 -2.51
CA LEU A 19 -3.40 -21.06 -2.38
C LEU A 19 -3.76 -20.38 -3.71
N LEU A 20 -3.31 -20.92 -4.85
CA LEU A 20 -3.72 -20.44 -6.17
C LEU A 20 -5.24 -20.56 -6.38
N ASN A 21 -5.83 -21.68 -5.96
CA ASN A 21 -7.26 -21.97 -6.12
C ASN A 21 -8.14 -21.14 -5.15
N LEU A 22 -7.59 -20.70 -4.02
CA LEU A 22 -8.29 -19.85 -3.07
C LEU A 22 -8.29 -18.36 -3.42
N GLY A 23 -7.37 -17.95 -4.30
CA GLY A 23 -7.16 -16.55 -4.66
C GLY A 23 -7.45 -16.23 -6.12
N PHE A 24 -7.07 -15.04 -6.53
CA PHE A 24 -7.14 -14.56 -7.91
C PHE A 24 -6.00 -13.57 -8.19
N SER A 25 -5.72 -13.27 -9.45
CA SER A 25 -4.62 -12.35 -9.84
C SER A 25 -5.08 -10.93 -10.20
N GLY A 26 -6.39 -10.65 -10.18
CA GLY A 26 -6.92 -9.39 -10.72
C GLY A 26 -6.54 -9.24 -12.19
N SER A 27 -6.06 -8.08 -12.58
CA SER A 27 -5.55 -7.83 -13.93
C SER A 27 -4.04 -8.05 -14.08
N TYR A 28 -3.34 -8.47 -13.04
CA TYR A 28 -1.94 -8.87 -13.11
C TYR A 28 -1.76 -10.23 -13.79
N ARG A 29 -0.52 -10.60 -14.09
CA ARG A 29 -0.20 -11.88 -14.73
C ARG A 29 -0.69 -13.05 -13.87
N PRO A 30 -1.40 -14.03 -14.46
CA PRO A 30 -2.08 -15.09 -13.72
C PRO A 30 -1.12 -16.13 -13.11
N TYR A 31 -1.70 -17.12 -12.45
CA TYR A 31 -0.99 -18.29 -11.89
C TYR A 31 0.13 -17.93 -10.91
N GLY A 32 -0.04 -16.83 -10.14
CA GLY A 32 0.95 -16.39 -9.17
C GLY A 32 2.25 -15.85 -9.77
N GLN A 33 2.26 -15.56 -11.08
CA GLN A 33 3.44 -14.94 -11.72
C GLN A 33 3.73 -13.57 -11.10
N ASP A 34 2.68 -12.79 -10.77
CA ASP A 34 2.79 -11.47 -10.16
C ASP A 34 2.28 -11.46 -8.72
N VAL A 35 1.01 -11.78 -8.52
CA VAL A 35 0.36 -11.75 -7.22
C VAL A 35 -0.82 -12.73 -7.19
N VAL A 36 -1.07 -13.29 -5.99
CA VAL A 36 -2.32 -13.99 -5.65
C VAL A 36 -3.02 -13.17 -4.56
N PHE A 37 -4.14 -12.55 -4.89
CA PHE A 37 -5.00 -11.87 -3.92
C PHE A 37 -5.77 -12.91 -3.10
N LEU A 38 -5.51 -12.97 -1.82
CA LEU A 38 -6.22 -13.83 -0.87
C LEU A 38 -7.36 -13.03 -0.24
N LEU A 39 -8.43 -12.86 -1.01
CA LEU A 39 -9.65 -12.13 -0.66
C LEU A 39 -10.86 -12.83 -1.28
N LYS A 40 -12.01 -12.66 -0.67
CA LYS A 40 -13.27 -13.05 -1.26
C LYS A 40 -13.81 -11.90 -2.13
N LYS A 41 -14.22 -12.20 -3.36
CA LYS A 41 -14.90 -11.22 -4.21
C LYS A 41 -16.31 -10.96 -3.67
N ASP A 42 -16.70 -9.69 -3.67
CA ASP A 42 -18.04 -9.26 -3.25
C ASP A 42 -18.71 -8.45 -4.37
N ASN A 43 -20.01 -8.37 -4.34
CA ASN A 43 -20.83 -7.63 -5.31
C ASN A 43 -21.77 -6.67 -4.58
N ILE A 44 -21.20 -5.82 -3.72
CA ILE A 44 -21.97 -4.77 -3.06
C ILE A 44 -22.08 -3.54 -3.95
N LYS A 45 -23.15 -2.76 -3.76
CA LYS A 45 -23.33 -1.50 -4.47
C LYS A 45 -22.41 -0.41 -3.90
N PRO A 46 -21.87 0.47 -4.74
CA PRO A 46 -21.11 1.61 -4.25
C PRO A 46 -22.00 2.57 -3.46
N THR A 47 -21.42 3.22 -2.46
CA THR A 47 -22.04 4.27 -1.67
C THR A 47 -21.52 5.62 -2.14
N ASP A 48 -22.42 6.60 -2.24
CA ASP A 48 -22.04 7.99 -2.52
C ASP A 48 -20.99 8.50 -1.53
N VAL A 49 -20.14 9.45 -1.97
CA VAL A 49 -19.01 9.93 -1.15
C VAL A 49 -19.49 10.69 0.08
N GLU A 50 -20.49 11.57 -0.07
CA GLU A 50 -21.01 12.38 1.02
C GLU A 50 -21.77 11.52 2.03
N GLU A 51 -22.62 10.61 1.55
CA GLU A 51 -23.35 9.66 2.39
C GLU A 51 -22.40 8.74 3.16
N LYS A 52 -21.36 8.24 2.49
CA LYS A 52 -20.33 7.44 3.16
C LYS A 52 -19.64 8.23 4.27
N GLU A 53 -19.28 9.49 4.00
CA GLU A 53 -18.62 10.35 4.99
C GLU A 53 -19.54 10.60 6.19
N ARG A 54 -20.83 10.89 5.95
CA ARG A 54 -21.86 11.08 6.99
C ARG A 54 -21.98 9.83 7.88
N LEU A 55 -22.10 8.64 7.29
CA LEU A 55 -22.23 7.38 8.03
C LEU A 55 -20.98 7.06 8.87
N ILE A 56 -19.78 7.37 8.34
CA ILE A 56 -18.53 7.16 9.08
C ILE A 56 -18.42 8.12 10.26
N GLN A 57 -18.67 9.42 10.05
CA GLN A 57 -18.49 10.43 11.09
C GLN A 57 -19.56 10.35 12.18
N SER A 58 -20.78 9.91 11.84
CA SER A 58 -21.84 9.63 12.83
C SER A 58 -21.66 8.32 13.59
N GLY A 59 -20.68 7.49 13.21
CA GLY A 59 -20.47 6.17 13.83
C GLY A 59 -21.51 5.11 13.46
N GLN A 60 -22.42 5.41 12.50
CA GLN A 60 -23.46 4.47 12.07
C GLN A 60 -22.90 3.29 11.25
N ALA A 61 -21.80 3.49 10.55
CA ALA A 61 -21.16 2.44 9.81
C ALA A 61 -19.61 2.57 9.84
N HIS A 62 -18.92 1.44 9.83
CA HIS A 62 -17.48 1.44 9.67
C HIS A 62 -17.11 1.62 8.19
N TYR A 63 -16.03 2.35 7.94
CA TYR A 63 -15.61 2.64 6.56
C TYR A 63 -15.39 1.39 5.70
N SER A 64 -15.03 0.25 6.31
CA SER A 64 -14.80 -1.01 5.59
C SER A 64 -16.07 -1.70 5.09
N GLN A 65 -17.24 -1.28 5.53
CA GLN A 65 -18.52 -1.85 5.11
C GLN A 65 -19.04 -1.27 3.79
N MET A 66 -18.40 -0.20 3.31
CA MET A 66 -18.84 0.57 2.13
C MET A 66 -17.65 0.88 1.23
N PHE A 67 -17.90 1.12 -0.06
CA PHE A 67 -16.90 1.69 -0.98
C PHE A 67 -17.57 2.71 -1.90
N SER A 68 -16.79 3.64 -2.43
CA SER A 68 -17.25 4.52 -3.50
C SER A 68 -16.79 3.99 -4.84
N ALA A 69 -17.64 4.11 -5.87
CA ALA A 69 -17.26 3.75 -7.23
C ALA A 69 -16.00 4.52 -7.66
N GLU A 70 -15.09 3.82 -8.32
CA GLU A 70 -13.96 4.46 -8.99
C GLU A 70 -14.34 4.74 -10.45
N ARG A 71 -13.95 5.91 -10.95
CA ARG A 71 -14.23 6.32 -12.31
C ARG A 71 -13.00 6.08 -13.18
N ALA A 72 -13.22 5.92 -14.48
CA ALA A 72 -12.14 5.96 -15.47
C ALA A 72 -11.35 7.27 -15.29
N PRO A 73 -10.01 7.24 -15.34
CA PRO A 73 -9.22 8.46 -15.27
C PRO A 73 -9.54 9.36 -16.46
N SER A 74 -9.71 10.66 -16.22
CA SER A 74 -9.85 11.67 -17.26
C SER A 74 -8.55 11.85 -18.05
N GLU A 75 -8.59 12.51 -19.20
CA GLU A 75 -7.38 12.84 -19.96
C GLU A 75 -6.41 13.69 -19.15
N GLU A 76 -6.92 14.66 -18.37
CA GLU A 76 -6.11 15.48 -17.50
C GLU A 76 -5.49 14.67 -16.37
N HIS A 77 -6.22 13.74 -15.75
CA HIS A 77 -5.69 12.84 -14.75
C HIS A 77 -4.57 11.94 -15.33
N LEU A 78 -4.73 11.43 -16.55
CA LEU A 78 -3.69 10.67 -17.25
C LEU A 78 -2.48 11.53 -17.60
N LYS A 79 -2.67 12.80 -17.95
CA LYS A 79 -1.56 13.75 -18.17
C LYS A 79 -0.72 13.94 -16.90
N HIS A 80 -1.34 14.13 -15.74
CA HIS A 80 -0.66 14.19 -14.46
C HIS A 80 0.04 12.86 -14.10
N TYR A 81 -0.58 11.72 -14.38
CA TYR A 81 0.06 10.43 -14.22
C TYR A 81 1.33 10.30 -15.07
N ASN A 82 1.27 10.69 -16.33
CA ASN A 82 2.43 10.65 -17.22
C ASN A 82 3.55 11.62 -16.75
N GLN A 83 3.17 12.76 -16.18
CA GLN A 83 4.15 13.68 -15.55
C GLN A 83 4.80 13.02 -14.32
N ALA A 84 4.00 12.38 -13.45
CA ALA A 84 4.52 11.65 -12.29
C ALA A 84 5.47 10.52 -12.70
N LEU A 85 5.16 9.78 -13.77
CA LEU A 85 6.07 8.78 -14.34
C LEU A 85 7.38 9.41 -14.83
N LYS A 86 7.28 10.49 -15.58
CA LYS A 86 8.47 11.20 -16.10
C LYS A 86 9.39 11.68 -15.00
N LEU A 87 8.82 12.16 -13.89
CA LEU A 87 9.57 12.65 -12.73
C LEU A 87 10.10 11.51 -11.85
N GLY A 88 9.28 10.49 -11.62
CA GLY A 88 9.49 9.52 -10.56
C GLY A 88 9.95 8.13 -11.00
N ALA A 89 9.87 7.75 -12.30
CA ALA A 89 10.14 6.37 -12.72
C ALA A 89 11.57 5.90 -12.40
N LYS A 90 12.57 6.77 -12.60
CA LYS A 90 13.98 6.45 -12.26
C LYS A 90 14.19 6.29 -10.76
N GLN A 91 13.58 7.18 -9.96
CA GLN A 91 13.64 7.07 -8.49
C GLN A 91 12.96 5.80 -8.01
N LEU A 92 11.79 5.48 -8.56
CA LEU A 92 11.07 4.26 -8.22
C LEU A 92 11.87 3.00 -8.59
N ALA A 93 12.50 3.00 -9.77
CA ALA A 93 13.37 1.88 -10.20
C ALA A 93 14.57 1.69 -9.28
N LEU A 94 15.20 2.78 -8.84
CA LEU A 94 16.28 2.76 -7.85
C LEU A 94 15.79 2.21 -6.50
N ASP A 95 14.65 2.70 -6.03
CA ASP A 95 14.07 2.30 -4.73
C ASP A 95 13.68 0.81 -4.73
N VAL A 96 13.11 0.30 -5.83
CA VAL A 96 12.81 -1.14 -6.00
C VAL A 96 14.10 -1.97 -5.92
N GLN A 97 15.18 -1.53 -6.54
CA GLN A 97 16.47 -2.23 -6.48
C GLN A 97 17.04 -2.21 -5.06
N LYS A 98 17.07 -1.05 -4.39
CA LYS A 98 17.55 -0.94 -2.99
C LYS A 98 16.82 -1.91 -2.07
N LEU A 99 15.49 -1.92 -2.14
CA LEU A 99 14.64 -2.82 -1.35
C LEU A 99 14.91 -4.28 -1.72
N GLY A 100 14.89 -4.62 -3.00
CA GLY A 100 15.12 -5.98 -3.48
C GLY A 100 16.51 -6.51 -3.14
N ASN A 101 17.57 -5.69 -3.26
CA ASN A 101 18.93 -6.06 -2.87
C ASN A 101 19.02 -6.34 -1.37
N SER A 102 18.41 -5.49 -0.54
CA SER A 102 18.37 -5.68 0.91
C SER A 102 17.63 -6.96 1.30
N LEU A 103 16.49 -7.24 0.67
CA LEU A 103 15.73 -8.47 0.91
C LEU A 103 16.52 -9.71 0.47
N LYS A 104 17.14 -9.71 -0.71
CA LYS A 104 17.98 -10.82 -1.18
C LYS A 104 19.14 -11.09 -0.21
N LYS A 105 19.79 -10.05 0.29
CA LYS A 105 20.88 -10.18 1.26
C LYS A 105 20.38 -10.72 2.60
N ARG A 106 19.22 -10.23 3.10
CA ARG A 106 18.64 -10.63 4.39
C ARG A 106 18.19 -12.09 4.41
N PHE A 107 17.65 -12.57 3.29
CA PHE A 107 17.11 -13.92 3.13
C PHE A 107 17.98 -14.77 2.18
N GLN A 108 19.30 -14.59 2.22
CA GLN A 108 20.21 -15.36 1.38
C GLN A 108 19.96 -16.86 1.55
N ASP A 109 19.94 -17.58 0.41
CA ASP A 109 19.72 -19.03 0.33
C ASP A 109 18.33 -19.51 0.81
N GLN A 110 17.39 -18.57 1.07
CA GLN A 110 16.02 -18.88 1.45
C GLN A 110 15.03 -18.32 0.41
N HIS A 111 13.81 -18.84 0.41
CA HIS A 111 12.73 -18.18 -0.33
C HIS A 111 12.20 -16.94 0.41
N ILE A 112 11.61 -16.01 -0.33
CA ILE A 112 10.99 -14.81 0.22
C ILE A 112 9.49 -14.85 -0.05
N VAL A 113 8.69 -14.51 0.94
CA VAL A 113 7.22 -14.43 0.82
C VAL A 113 6.79 -12.99 1.04
N LEU A 114 6.44 -12.30 -0.04
CA LEU A 114 5.93 -10.94 0.01
C LEU A 114 4.43 -10.97 0.29
N VAL A 115 3.98 -10.19 1.28
CA VAL A 115 2.57 -10.03 1.65
C VAL A 115 2.21 -8.56 1.51
N SER A 116 1.67 -8.19 0.34
CA SER A 116 1.26 -6.81 0.08
C SER A 116 -0.04 -6.46 0.78
N LEU A 117 0.00 -5.36 1.54
CA LEU A 117 -1.19 -4.78 2.14
C LEU A 117 -2.03 -4.10 1.06
N ILE A 118 -3.25 -4.57 0.89
CA ILE A 118 -4.13 -4.13 -0.19
C ILE A 118 -4.65 -2.72 0.13
N ARG A 119 -4.50 -1.81 -0.80
CA ARG A 119 -4.05 -2.05 -2.20
C ARG A 119 -2.72 -1.33 -2.51
N ALA A 120 -2.28 -0.40 -1.66
CA ALA A 120 -1.12 0.46 -1.93
C ALA A 120 0.20 -0.32 -2.07
N GLY A 121 0.35 -1.43 -1.34
CA GLY A 121 1.54 -2.28 -1.41
C GLY A 121 1.65 -3.14 -2.67
N VAL A 122 0.54 -3.39 -3.38
CA VAL A 122 0.52 -4.38 -4.46
C VAL A 122 1.44 -4.04 -5.63
N PRO A 123 1.46 -2.81 -6.20
CA PRO A 123 2.37 -2.50 -7.30
C PRO A 123 3.85 -2.69 -6.90
N LEU A 124 4.22 -2.26 -5.69
CA LEU A 124 5.58 -2.47 -5.17
C LEU A 124 5.88 -3.96 -5.00
N GLY A 125 4.97 -4.72 -4.42
CA GLY A 125 5.12 -6.16 -4.23
C GLY A 125 5.33 -6.91 -5.55
N VAL A 126 4.59 -6.55 -6.62
CA VAL A 126 4.78 -7.13 -7.95
C VAL A 126 6.16 -6.78 -8.53
N MET A 127 6.60 -5.54 -8.42
CA MET A 127 7.93 -5.12 -8.87
C MET A 127 9.04 -5.87 -8.11
N LEU A 128 8.94 -5.95 -6.78
CA LEU A 128 9.88 -6.70 -5.95
C LEU A 128 9.89 -8.19 -6.30
N LYS A 129 8.70 -8.82 -6.43
CA LYS A 129 8.58 -10.21 -6.84
C LYS A 129 9.35 -10.47 -8.14
N ARG A 130 9.07 -9.69 -9.19
CA ARG A 130 9.72 -9.89 -10.49
C ARG A 130 11.21 -9.57 -10.45
N TYR A 131 11.64 -8.61 -9.63
CA TYR A 131 13.06 -8.29 -9.45
C TYR A 131 13.82 -9.41 -8.73
N ILE A 132 13.29 -9.89 -7.61
CA ILE A 132 13.89 -10.91 -6.76
C ILE A 132 13.89 -12.28 -7.47
N SER A 133 12.79 -12.64 -8.14
CA SER A 133 12.63 -13.95 -8.81
C SER A 133 13.64 -14.22 -9.93
N LYS A 134 14.41 -13.22 -10.35
CA LYS A 134 15.52 -13.42 -11.32
C LYS A 134 16.67 -14.24 -10.71
N SER A 135 16.83 -14.25 -9.40
CA SER A 135 17.96 -14.89 -8.72
C SER A 135 17.60 -15.74 -7.50
N GLN A 136 16.37 -15.60 -6.95
CA GLN A 136 15.96 -16.25 -5.71
C GLN A 136 14.47 -16.56 -5.73
N PRO A 137 14.00 -17.68 -5.16
CA PRO A 137 12.58 -17.99 -5.07
C PRO A 137 11.82 -16.91 -4.30
N CYS A 138 10.75 -16.38 -4.90
CA CYS A 138 9.94 -15.33 -4.31
C CYS A 138 8.46 -15.57 -4.60
N TYR A 139 7.64 -15.57 -3.57
CA TYR A 139 6.19 -15.69 -3.63
C TYR A 139 5.56 -14.35 -3.29
N HIS A 140 4.36 -14.06 -3.82
CA HIS A 140 3.71 -12.78 -3.56
C HIS A 140 2.20 -12.95 -3.42
N TYR A 141 1.69 -12.49 -2.29
CA TYR A 141 0.27 -12.50 -1.94
C TYR A 141 -0.22 -11.09 -1.64
N GLY A 142 -1.46 -10.78 -2.04
CA GLY A 142 -2.17 -9.59 -1.62
C GLY A 142 -3.10 -9.95 -0.47
N VAL A 143 -2.96 -9.30 0.69
CA VAL A 143 -3.75 -9.55 1.89
C VAL A 143 -4.39 -8.25 2.37
N SER A 144 -5.63 -8.35 2.82
CA SER A 144 -6.38 -7.23 3.36
C SER A 144 -5.90 -6.84 4.75
N ILE A 145 -5.77 -5.53 4.96
CA ILE A 145 -5.69 -4.93 6.30
C ILE A 145 -6.70 -3.79 6.40
N ILE A 146 -7.39 -3.70 7.53
CA ILE A 146 -8.43 -2.71 7.79
C ILE A 146 -8.14 -2.08 9.13
N ARG A 147 -7.99 -0.75 9.16
CA ARG A 147 -7.77 -0.03 10.42
C ARG A 147 -8.91 -0.31 11.40
N ASP A 148 -8.59 -0.50 12.67
CA ASP A 148 -9.50 -0.84 13.76
C ASP A 148 -10.17 -2.23 13.61
N ARG A 149 -9.71 -3.07 12.66
CA ARG A 149 -10.20 -4.43 12.40
C ARG A 149 -9.09 -5.44 12.15
N GLY A 150 -7.87 -4.99 11.94
CA GLY A 150 -6.69 -5.83 11.75
C GLY A 150 -6.48 -6.34 10.32
N ILE A 151 -5.48 -7.23 10.21
CA ILE A 151 -5.20 -7.99 9.00
C ILE A 151 -6.16 -9.16 8.85
N ASP A 152 -6.37 -9.62 7.63
CA ASP A 152 -7.08 -10.88 7.38
C ASP A 152 -6.27 -12.07 7.92
N HIS A 153 -6.64 -12.54 9.11
CA HIS A 153 -5.96 -13.65 9.77
C HIS A 153 -6.13 -14.98 9.04
N GLY A 154 -7.27 -15.21 8.38
CA GLY A 154 -7.48 -16.40 7.58
C GLY A 154 -6.51 -16.49 6.42
N ALA A 155 -6.36 -15.41 5.66
CA ALA A 155 -5.41 -15.31 4.58
C ALA A 155 -3.96 -15.41 5.07
N LEU A 156 -3.61 -14.71 6.16
CA LEU A 156 -2.26 -14.76 6.73
C LEU A 156 -1.90 -16.16 7.24
N ASN A 157 -2.81 -16.83 7.97
CA ASN A 157 -2.58 -18.17 8.48
C ASN A 157 -2.42 -19.19 7.34
N ALA A 158 -3.16 -19.04 6.24
CA ALA A 158 -2.99 -19.88 5.07
C ALA A 158 -1.58 -19.74 4.47
N ILE A 159 -1.04 -18.51 4.40
CA ILE A 159 0.35 -18.25 3.95
C ILE A 159 1.36 -18.84 4.94
N ILE A 160 1.17 -18.64 6.24
CA ILE A 160 2.06 -19.16 7.29
C ILE A 160 2.09 -20.70 7.26
N SER A 161 0.94 -21.34 7.08
CA SER A 161 0.83 -22.80 6.98
C SER A 161 1.60 -23.38 5.80
N GLU A 162 1.67 -22.64 4.70
CA GLU A 162 2.37 -23.08 3.47
C GLU A 162 3.87 -22.79 3.51
N HIS A 163 4.26 -21.59 3.96
CA HIS A 163 5.63 -21.09 3.81
C HIS A 163 6.40 -20.97 5.13
N GLY A 164 5.72 -21.07 6.27
CA GLY A 164 6.25 -20.67 7.57
C GLY A 164 6.29 -19.13 7.72
N ALA A 165 6.38 -18.64 8.95
CA ALA A 165 6.33 -17.21 9.25
C ALA A 165 7.68 -16.48 9.04
N LYS A 166 8.81 -17.20 9.15
CA LYS A 166 10.15 -16.60 9.17
C LYS A 166 10.53 -15.85 7.89
N ASN A 167 10.00 -16.28 6.75
CA ASN A 167 10.33 -15.74 5.43
C ASN A 167 9.31 -14.73 4.92
N ILE A 168 8.32 -14.40 5.75
CA ILE A 168 7.27 -13.42 5.41
C ILE A 168 7.79 -11.99 5.59
N VAL A 169 7.51 -11.17 4.58
CA VAL A 169 7.78 -9.74 4.53
C VAL A 169 6.52 -9.03 4.06
N PHE A 170 5.98 -8.15 4.88
CA PHE A 170 4.87 -7.30 4.49
C PHE A 170 5.33 -6.17 3.59
N VAL A 171 4.46 -5.72 2.69
CA VAL A 171 4.77 -4.66 1.73
C VAL A 171 3.64 -3.63 1.72
N ASP A 172 4.00 -2.35 1.90
CA ASP A 172 3.09 -1.22 1.63
C ASP A 172 3.75 -0.24 0.67
N GLY A 173 2.99 0.60 0.01
CA GLY A 173 3.50 1.58 -0.96
C GLY A 173 4.29 2.70 -0.27
N TRP A 174 3.75 3.28 0.77
CA TRP A 174 4.33 4.36 1.58
C TRP A 174 3.71 4.42 2.96
N ILE A 175 4.41 5.03 3.90
CA ILE A 175 3.94 5.22 5.27
C ILE A 175 3.89 6.73 5.58
N GLY A 176 2.69 7.30 5.60
CA GLY A 176 2.49 8.73 5.89
C GLY A 176 2.62 9.06 7.38
N LYS A 177 1.82 8.44 8.24
CA LYS A 177 1.84 8.66 9.71
C LYS A 177 1.84 7.38 10.55
N GLY A 178 2.06 6.22 9.94
CA GLY A 178 2.24 4.95 10.65
C GLY A 178 0.96 4.27 11.15
N ALA A 179 -0.24 4.74 10.79
CA ALA A 179 -1.50 4.14 11.28
C ALA A 179 -1.66 2.67 10.86
N ILE A 180 -1.35 2.32 9.61
CA ILE A 180 -1.44 0.95 9.11
C ILE A 180 -0.30 0.08 9.64
N SER A 181 0.89 0.65 9.83
CA SER A 181 2.02 -0.08 10.44
C SER A 181 1.71 -0.51 11.88
N LYS A 182 1.09 0.40 12.65
CA LYS A 182 0.63 0.08 14.01
C LYS A 182 -0.47 -0.98 13.99
N GLU A 183 -1.48 -0.83 13.14
CA GLU A 183 -2.55 -1.82 12.98
C GLU A 183 -1.98 -3.21 12.62
N LEU A 184 -0.99 -3.25 11.73
CA LEU A 184 -0.32 -4.50 11.37
C LEU A 184 0.40 -5.09 12.58
N ALA A 185 1.21 -4.31 13.30
CA ALA A 185 1.95 -4.76 14.47
C ALA A 185 1.01 -5.32 15.57
N ASP A 186 -0.08 -4.59 15.85
CA ASP A 186 -1.11 -5.01 16.82
C ASP A 186 -1.78 -6.32 16.37
N SER A 187 -2.08 -6.46 15.08
CA SER A 187 -2.73 -7.66 14.52
C SER A 187 -1.86 -8.91 14.61
N VAL A 188 -0.54 -8.77 14.35
CA VAL A 188 0.36 -9.93 14.23
C VAL A 188 1.23 -10.17 15.47
N LYS A 189 0.98 -9.48 16.57
CA LYS A 189 1.76 -9.61 17.83
C LYS A 189 1.85 -11.03 18.39
N HIS A 190 0.91 -11.90 18.01
CA HIS A 190 0.88 -13.32 18.41
C HIS A 190 1.79 -14.21 17.55
N HIS A 191 2.43 -13.65 16.53
CA HIS A 191 3.39 -14.31 15.65
C HIS A 191 4.76 -13.64 15.77
N PRO A 192 5.51 -13.90 16.87
CA PRO A 192 6.81 -13.24 17.10
C PRO A 192 7.80 -13.50 15.97
N GLU A 193 7.66 -14.58 15.22
CA GLU A 193 8.52 -14.92 14.07
C GLU A 193 8.39 -13.94 12.89
N LEU A 194 7.37 -13.08 12.88
CA LEU A 194 7.18 -12.03 11.88
C LEU A 194 8.00 -10.76 12.19
N PHE A 195 8.62 -10.71 13.36
CA PHE A 195 9.47 -9.60 13.81
C PHE A 195 10.95 -9.99 13.78
N ASP A 196 11.81 -9.02 13.64
CA ASP A 196 13.24 -9.20 13.93
C ASP A 196 13.52 -8.87 15.41
N ASP A 197 14.60 -9.42 15.96
CA ASP A 197 14.96 -9.21 17.37
C ASP A 197 15.16 -7.71 17.67
N GLY A 198 14.49 -7.25 18.71
CA GLY A 198 14.54 -5.85 19.14
C GLY A 198 13.67 -4.88 18.34
N TRP A 199 12.82 -5.38 17.45
CA TRP A 199 11.85 -4.56 16.71
C TRP A 199 10.43 -4.71 17.29
N ASP A 200 9.75 -3.58 17.41
CA ASP A 200 8.33 -3.48 17.84
C ASP A 200 7.35 -3.49 16.65
N ILE A 201 7.88 -3.52 15.43
CA ILE A 201 7.11 -3.63 14.18
C ILE A 201 7.53 -4.89 13.42
N PRO A 202 6.60 -5.54 12.70
CA PRO A 202 6.94 -6.69 11.87
C PRO A 202 7.77 -6.25 10.65
N ARG A 203 8.33 -7.22 9.92
CA ARG A 203 9.10 -6.95 8.69
C ARG A 203 8.23 -6.31 7.61
N LEU A 204 7.98 -5.01 7.74
CA LEU A 204 7.21 -4.18 6.79
C LEU A 204 8.16 -3.37 5.91
N VAL A 205 7.98 -3.48 4.60
CA VAL A 205 8.75 -2.77 3.57
C VAL A 205 7.91 -1.66 2.97
N ALA A 206 8.50 -0.48 2.75
CA ALA A 206 7.86 0.63 2.05
C ALA A 206 8.85 1.40 1.15
N LEU A 207 8.36 2.04 0.07
CA LEU A 207 9.15 2.93 -0.77
C LEU A 207 9.60 4.16 0.01
N SER A 208 8.70 4.76 0.77
CA SER A 208 8.96 5.92 1.61
C SER A 208 8.31 5.74 2.98
N ASP A 209 9.05 6.07 4.03
CA ASP A 209 8.57 6.01 5.41
C ASP A 209 8.69 7.36 6.12
N LEU A 210 7.66 8.19 5.99
CA LEU A 210 7.58 9.47 6.68
C LEU A 210 7.09 9.33 8.13
N GLY A 211 6.37 8.23 8.41
CA GLY A 211 5.76 7.97 9.72
C GLY A 211 6.59 7.12 10.66
N GLY A 212 7.76 6.64 10.23
CA GLY A 212 8.61 5.77 11.06
C GLY A 212 7.98 4.41 11.35
N GLY A 213 7.26 3.83 10.40
CA GLY A 213 6.54 2.56 10.56
C GLY A 213 7.11 1.40 9.74
N ALA A 214 8.18 1.59 8.96
CA ALA A 214 8.78 0.53 8.18
C ALA A 214 9.98 -0.13 8.89
N TRP A 215 10.08 -1.45 8.77
CA TRP A 215 11.30 -2.20 9.09
C TRP A 215 12.40 -1.94 8.05
N LEU A 216 12.02 -1.82 6.76
CA LEU A 216 12.93 -1.54 5.65
C LEU A 216 12.29 -0.50 4.72
N THR A 217 12.98 0.61 4.46
CA THR A 217 12.50 1.65 3.56
C THR A 217 13.58 2.09 2.57
N ALA A 218 13.19 2.46 1.36
CA ALA A 218 14.14 2.98 0.38
C ALA A 218 14.58 4.41 0.75
N ASN A 219 13.69 5.21 1.33
CA ASN A 219 13.97 6.59 1.74
C ASN A 219 12.93 7.14 2.75
N PHE A 220 13.16 8.38 3.23
CA PHE A 220 12.26 9.16 4.08
C PHE A 220 11.76 10.43 3.38
N LYS A 221 11.62 10.41 2.07
CA LYS A 221 11.21 11.58 1.27
C LYS A 221 9.72 11.53 0.96
N ASP A 222 9.07 12.67 1.00
CA ASP A 222 7.71 12.85 0.46
C ASP A 222 7.80 13.27 -1.01
N TRP A 223 7.35 12.40 -1.90
CA TRP A 223 7.39 12.62 -3.35
C TRP A 223 6.19 11.94 -4.01
N LEU A 224 5.84 12.37 -5.21
CA LEU A 224 4.71 11.81 -5.93
C LEU A 224 5.05 10.44 -6.49
N ILE A 225 4.71 9.39 -5.74
CA ILE A 225 4.88 8.00 -6.15
C ILE A 225 3.85 7.71 -7.27
N PRO A 226 4.28 7.34 -8.50
CA PRO A 226 3.36 7.21 -9.63
C PRO A 226 2.22 6.21 -9.40
N SER A 227 2.45 5.12 -8.66
CA SER A 227 1.39 4.16 -8.29
C SER A 227 0.33 4.74 -7.33
N GLY A 228 0.60 5.88 -6.70
CA GLY A 228 -0.36 6.59 -5.85
C GLY A 228 -1.35 7.46 -6.61
N VAL A 229 -1.04 7.80 -7.87
CA VAL A 229 -1.82 8.74 -8.70
C VAL A 229 -3.13 8.13 -9.18
N LEU A 230 -3.10 6.90 -9.66
CA LEU A 230 -4.26 6.17 -10.14
C LEU A 230 -4.80 5.22 -9.07
N GLY A 231 -6.08 4.89 -9.19
CA GLY A 231 -6.77 4.01 -8.24
C GLY A 231 -6.60 2.51 -8.56
N SER A 232 -7.73 1.84 -8.84
CA SER A 232 -7.77 0.42 -9.20
C SER A 232 -7.05 0.10 -10.50
N VAL A 233 -7.06 1.02 -11.45
CA VAL A 233 -6.46 0.85 -12.79
C VAL A 233 -4.92 0.76 -12.80
N ILE A 234 -4.27 0.82 -11.64
CA ILE A 234 -2.82 0.59 -11.48
C ILE A 234 -2.52 -0.45 -10.40
N SER A 235 -3.54 -1.08 -9.84
CA SER A 235 -3.40 -2.00 -8.71
C SER A 235 -4.27 -3.25 -8.85
N GLY A 236 -4.40 -3.77 -10.06
CA GLY A 236 -5.03 -5.05 -10.35
C GLY A 236 -6.55 -5.01 -10.45
N LEU A 237 -7.14 -3.82 -10.68
CA LEU A 237 -8.59 -3.59 -10.77
C LEU A 237 -9.36 -3.96 -9.49
N THR A 238 -8.68 -4.03 -8.35
CA THR A 238 -9.29 -4.36 -7.06
C THR A 238 -9.71 -3.09 -6.31
N SER A 239 -10.81 -3.17 -5.56
CA SER A 239 -11.17 -2.14 -4.60
C SER A 239 -10.20 -2.14 -3.41
N ARG A 240 -10.35 -1.19 -2.49
CA ARG A 240 -9.79 -1.33 -1.15
C ARG A 240 -10.42 -2.51 -0.43
N SER A 241 -9.78 -2.93 0.66
CA SER A 241 -10.28 -3.96 1.58
C SER A 241 -11.66 -3.62 2.13
N LEU A 242 -12.54 -4.62 2.15
CA LEU A 242 -13.90 -4.55 2.69
C LEU A 242 -14.10 -5.63 3.76
N LEU A 243 -14.92 -5.32 4.75
CA LEU A 243 -15.40 -6.24 5.76
C LEU A 243 -16.92 -6.08 5.86
N THR A 244 -17.63 -6.79 5.00
CA THR A 244 -19.09 -6.73 4.87
C THR A 244 -19.81 -7.71 5.81
N HIS A 245 -19.07 -8.70 6.31
CA HIS A 245 -19.55 -9.68 7.28
C HIS A 245 -18.63 -9.71 8.52
N PRO A 246 -19.18 -9.94 9.71
CA PRO A 246 -18.37 -10.16 10.90
C PRO A 246 -17.42 -11.34 10.72
N VAL A 247 -16.18 -11.20 11.16
CA VAL A 247 -15.17 -12.26 11.17
C VAL A 247 -14.90 -12.61 12.63
N ASP A 248 -15.09 -13.88 12.97
CA ASP A 248 -14.73 -14.41 14.28
C ASP A 248 -13.25 -14.83 14.26
N GLU A 249 -12.41 -14.05 14.94
CA GLU A 249 -10.97 -14.27 14.97
C GLU A 249 -10.58 -15.64 15.56
N GLU A 250 -11.36 -16.19 16.48
CA GLU A 250 -11.07 -17.49 17.08
C GLU A 250 -11.33 -18.62 16.08
N ILE A 251 -12.39 -18.53 15.30
CA ILE A 251 -12.70 -19.49 14.22
C ILE A 251 -11.64 -19.39 13.13
N VAL A 252 -11.28 -18.18 12.70
CA VAL A 252 -10.26 -17.94 11.67
C VAL A 252 -8.91 -18.51 12.07
N ARG A 253 -8.52 -18.44 13.34
CA ARG A 253 -7.28 -19.06 13.83
C ARG A 253 -7.29 -20.58 13.74
N LYS A 254 -8.46 -21.21 13.86
CA LYS A 254 -8.61 -22.69 13.78
C LYS A 254 -8.74 -23.20 12.34
N ASP A 255 -9.38 -22.44 11.48
CA ASP A 255 -9.64 -22.81 10.08
C ASP A 255 -9.16 -21.72 9.10
N CYS A 256 -7.84 -21.68 8.92
CA CYS A 256 -7.19 -20.70 8.04
C CYS A 256 -7.50 -20.86 6.54
N PHE A 257 -8.11 -21.96 6.13
CA PHE A 257 -8.51 -22.22 4.73
C PHE A 257 -9.98 -21.94 4.44
N ASN A 258 -10.76 -21.48 5.43
CA ASN A 258 -12.14 -21.10 5.23
C ASN A 258 -12.24 -19.68 4.65
N THR A 259 -12.37 -19.58 3.33
CA THR A 259 -12.46 -18.30 2.62
C THR A 259 -13.73 -17.50 2.94
N ASP A 260 -14.74 -18.10 3.55
CA ASP A 260 -15.94 -17.35 3.96
C ASP A 260 -15.67 -16.40 5.13
N LEU A 261 -14.61 -16.66 5.89
CA LEU A 261 -14.14 -15.82 6.97
C LEU A 261 -13.17 -14.72 6.53
N TRP A 262 -12.77 -14.70 5.26
CA TRP A 262 -11.81 -13.74 4.74
C TRP A 262 -12.43 -12.38 4.44
N HIS A 263 -11.62 -11.35 4.50
CA HIS A 263 -11.98 -10.03 4.02
C HIS A 263 -12.30 -10.04 2.52
N ARG A 264 -12.94 -8.98 2.05
CA ARG A 264 -13.52 -8.93 0.72
C ARG A 264 -13.00 -7.76 -0.11
N CYS A 265 -13.25 -7.81 -1.41
CA CYS A 265 -13.07 -6.72 -2.34
C CYS A 265 -14.08 -6.78 -3.47
N VAL A 266 -14.29 -5.66 -4.14
CA VAL A 266 -14.99 -5.56 -5.43
C VAL A 266 -13.96 -5.50 -6.54
N ILE A 267 -14.25 -6.11 -7.68
CA ILE A 267 -13.45 -6.02 -8.91
C ILE A 267 -14.11 -5.02 -9.84
N PHE A 268 -13.33 -4.09 -10.38
CA PHE A 268 -13.79 -3.05 -11.30
C PHE A 268 -13.60 -3.50 -12.76
N ASP A 269 -14.34 -4.53 -13.18
CA ASP A 269 -14.25 -5.08 -14.54
C ASP A 269 -14.61 -4.05 -15.63
N GLU A 270 -15.46 -3.07 -15.29
CA GLU A 270 -15.83 -1.96 -16.16
C GLU A 270 -14.67 -1.03 -16.51
N LEU A 271 -13.62 -1.02 -15.66
CA LEU A 271 -12.41 -0.21 -15.87
C LEU A 271 -11.29 -0.94 -16.63
N LYS A 272 -11.51 -2.18 -17.05
CA LYS A 272 -10.48 -3.04 -17.67
C LYS A 272 -9.77 -2.39 -18.87
N LYS A 273 -10.49 -1.61 -19.68
CA LYS A 273 -9.91 -0.90 -20.84
C LYS A 273 -8.97 0.25 -20.45
N HIS A 274 -8.97 0.66 -19.19
CA HIS A 274 -8.11 1.71 -18.64
C HIS A 274 -7.02 1.16 -17.71
N ASP A 275 -6.90 -0.16 -17.62
CA ASP A 275 -5.96 -0.81 -16.73
C ASP A 275 -4.52 -0.66 -17.23
N LEU A 276 -3.68 -0.13 -16.36
CA LEU A 276 -2.26 0.10 -16.57
C LEU A 276 -1.38 -0.73 -15.62
N SER A 277 -1.97 -1.67 -14.85
CA SER A 277 -1.26 -2.37 -13.75
C SER A 277 -0.01 -3.11 -14.23
N VAL A 278 -0.10 -3.86 -15.33
CA VAL A 278 1.03 -4.62 -15.88
C VAL A 278 2.01 -3.71 -16.61
N GLU A 279 1.49 -2.79 -17.44
CA GLU A 279 2.31 -1.84 -18.20
C GLU A 279 3.18 -0.95 -17.30
N PHE A 280 2.60 -0.44 -16.21
CA PHE A 280 3.34 0.32 -15.21
C PHE A 280 4.51 -0.48 -14.61
N VAL A 281 4.27 -1.72 -14.20
CA VAL A 281 5.31 -2.58 -13.63
C VAL A 281 6.41 -2.87 -14.66
N ASP A 282 6.03 -3.18 -15.90
CA ASP A 282 6.97 -3.45 -16.99
C ASP A 282 7.86 -2.22 -17.25
N LEU A 283 7.28 -1.01 -17.34
CA LEU A 283 8.00 0.24 -17.53
C LEU A 283 9.04 0.50 -16.41
N ILE A 284 8.65 0.28 -15.15
CA ILE A 284 9.60 0.48 -14.04
C ILE A 284 10.71 -0.57 -14.07
N LEU A 285 10.40 -1.82 -14.39
CA LEU A 285 11.42 -2.87 -14.48
C LEU A 285 12.36 -2.72 -15.71
N GLU A 286 11.90 -2.08 -16.77
CA GLU A 286 12.79 -1.64 -17.86
C GLU A 286 13.78 -0.58 -17.37
N ASN A 287 13.32 0.41 -16.58
CA ASN A 287 14.21 1.39 -15.95
C ASN A 287 15.21 0.74 -14.99
N VAL A 288 14.80 -0.29 -14.24
CA VAL A 288 15.68 -1.11 -13.39
C VAL A 288 16.78 -1.76 -14.24
N ALA A 289 16.44 -2.34 -15.38
CA ALA A 289 17.40 -3.02 -16.26
C ALA A 289 18.41 -2.03 -16.91
N GLN A 290 17.96 -0.80 -17.20
CA GLN A 290 18.79 0.25 -17.79
C GLN A 290 19.72 0.92 -16.78
N ASN A 291 19.38 0.91 -15.49
CA ASN A 291 20.11 1.63 -14.44
C ASN A 291 20.38 0.69 -13.24
N PRO A 292 21.21 -0.36 -13.39
CA PRO A 292 21.50 -1.30 -12.31
C PRO A 292 22.26 -0.61 -11.18
N THR A 293 21.96 -1.01 -9.94
CA THR A 293 22.66 -0.54 -8.72
C THR A 293 22.75 -1.63 -7.67
N ASP A 294 23.81 -1.60 -6.87
CA ASP A 294 23.99 -2.45 -5.69
C ASP A 294 23.65 -1.72 -4.38
N GLU A 295 23.08 -0.51 -4.47
CA GLU A 295 22.67 0.24 -3.29
C GLU A 295 21.64 -0.54 -2.47
N MET A 296 21.68 -0.30 -1.16
CA MET A 296 20.83 -0.94 -0.17
C MET A 296 19.80 0.04 0.40
N ALA A 297 18.68 -0.49 0.82
CA ALA A 297 17.65 0.25 1.54
C ALA A 297 18.04 0.49 3.01
N ILE A 298 17.30 1.33 3.68
CA ILE A 298 17.53 1.74 5.06
C ILE A 298 16.79 0.77 5.99
N CYS A 299 17.56 0.06 6.84
CA CYS A 299 17.05 -0.77 7.90
C CYS A 299 17.69 -0.27 9.21
N CYS A 300 17.04 0.68 9.90
CA CYS A 300 17.60 1.35 11.05
C CYS A 300 16.51 1.73 12.06
N ASN A 301 16.42 1.00 13.18
CA ASN A 301 15.37 1.22 14.18
C ASN A 301 15.45 2.63 14.79
N THR A 302 16.64 3.10 15.19
CA THR A 302 16.82 4.45 15.73
C THR A 302 16.47 5.55 14.72
N GLY A 303 16.76 5.34 13.43
CA GLY A 303 16.39 6.27 12.35
C GLY A 303 14.88 6.37 12.18
N ARG A 304 14.19 5.21 12.23
CA ARG A 304 12.74 5.08 12.21
C ARG A 304 12.08 5.82 13.37
N GLU A 305 12.56 5.59 14.61
CA GLU A 305 12.03 6.24 15.81
C GLU A 305 12.14 7.77 15.76
N LYS A 306 13.28 8.29 15.33
CA LYS A 306 13.45 9.74 15.10
C LYS A 306 12.48 10.29 14.02
N GLN A 307 12.22 9.50 12.98
CA GLN A 307 11.27 9.90 11.95
C GLN A 307 9.83 9.90 12.48
N ALA A 308 9.44 8.91 13.28
CA ALA A 308 8.15 8.84 13.96
C ALA A 308 7.93 10.06 14.88
N GLU A 309 8.95 10.44 15.64
CA GLU A 309 8.89 11.63 16.51
C GLU A 309 8.67 12.93 15.72
N LYS A 310 9.40 13.11 14.61
CA LYS A 310 9.22 14.28 13.71
C LYS A 310 7.81 14.33 13.12
N CYS A 311 7.32 13.17 12.65
CA CYS A 311 5.97 13.03 12.14
C CYS A 311 4.93 13.46 13.19
N LEU A 312 5.01 12.90 14.40
CA LEU A 312 4.06 13.17 15.47
C LEU A 312 4.03 14.66 15.83
N LYS A 313 5.19 15.31 15.96
CA LYS A 313 5.28 16.76 16.23
C LYS A 313 4.60 17.59 15.15
N THR A 314 4.81 17.26 13.88
CA THR A 314 4.18 17.99 12.76
C THR A 314 2.67 17.79 12.74
N ILE A 315 2.19 16.56 12.93
CA ILE A 315 0.75 16.24 12.95
C ILE A 315 0.07 16.94 14.13
N GLN A 316 0.69 16.95 15.33
CA GLN A 316 0.16 17.64 16.49
C GLN A 316 0.08 19.15 16.25
N TRP A 317 1.15 19.75 15.71
CA TRP A 317 1.15 21.18 15.36
C TRP A 317 0.01 21.53 14.37
N ILE A 318 -0.22 20.72 13.33
CA ILE A 318 -1.32 20.92 12.38
C ILE A 318 -2.68 20.80 13.12
N ALA A 319 -2.82 19.81 14.00
CA ALA A 319 -4.06 19.61 14.76
C ALA A 319 -4.39 20.84 15.63
N ASP A 320 -3.39 21.39 16.30
CA ASP A 320 -3.54 22.57 17.17
C ASP A 320 -3.82 23.84 16.35
N GLU A 321 -3.05 24.11 15.29
CA GLU A 321 -3.17 25.30 14.45
C GLU A 321 -4.52 25.37 13.72
N TYR A 322 -5.03 24.25 13.26
CA TYR A 322 -6.29 24.16 12.51
C TYR A 322 -7.47 23.64 13.34
N SER A 323 -7.31 23.52 14.66
CA SER A 323 -8.34 23.03 15.58
C SER A 323 -8.96 21.68 15.17
N VAL A 324 -8.12 20.75 14.71
CA VAL A 324 -8.55 19.41 14.26
C VAL A 324 -8.52 18.45 15.44
N GLU A 325 -9.66 18.22 16.09
CA GLU A 325 -9.78 17.33 17.26
C GLU A 325 -9.44 15.86 16.95
N ASN A 326 -9.79 15.40 15.75
CA ASN A 326 -9.54 14.03 15.32
C ASN A 326 -8.37 13.98 14.31
N ILE A 327 -7.20 13.58 14.75
CA ILE A 327 -5.99 13.46 13.93
C ILE A 327 -6.15 12.53 12.73
N ASN A 328 -7.19 11.67 12.69
CA ASN A 328 -7.51 10.83 11.54
C ASN A 328 -8.05 11.62 10.35
N LEU A 329 -8.51 12.86 10.57
CA LEU A 329 -8.89 13.78 9.50
C LEU A 329 -7.68 14.42 8.81
N ILE A 330 -6.51 14.41 9.44
CA ILE A 330 -5.25 14.89 8.84
C ILE A 330 -4.66 13.77 7.98
N LYS A 331 -4.46 14.04 6.68
CA LYS A 331 -3.92 13.11 5.67
C LYS A 331 -2.58 13.63 5.18
N PRO A 332 -1.48 13.26 5.84
CA PRO A 332 -0.14 13.74 5.50
C PRO A 332 0.48 12.93 4.37
N SER A 333 1.45 13.51 3.71
CA SER A 333 2.15 13.12 2.50
C SER A 333 1.35 13.35 1.21
N ILE A 334 2.06 13.61 0.13
CA ILE A 334 1.47 13.81 -1.20
C ILE A 334 0.53 12.66 -1.57
N ALA A 335 0.97 11.41 -1.34
CA ALA A 335 0.20 10.24 -1.71
C ALA A 335 -1.10 10.10 -0.89
N GLU A 336 -1.07 10.30 0.45
CA GLU A 336 -2.29 10.25 1.28
C GLU A 336 -3.19 11.47 1.01
N ALA A 337 -2.62 12.65 0.86
CA ALA A 337 -3.34 13.89 0.58
C ALA A 337 -4.11 13.80 -0.74
N THR A 338 -3.46 13.40 -1.82
CA THR A 338 -4.07 13.25 -3.15
C THR A 338 -5.21 12.22 -3.13
N ARG A 339 -4.97 11.06 -2.51
CA ARG A 339 -6.02 10.03 -2.38
C ARG A 339 -7.19 10.48 -1.51
N ALA A 340 -6.95 11.35 -0.53
CA ALA A 340 -8.00 11.89 0.32
C ALA A 340 -8.92 12.81 -0.48
N VAL A 341 -8.39 13.72 -1.27
CA VAL A 341 -9.20 14.62 -2.14
C VAL A 341 -10.08 13.82 -3.10
N LEU A 342 -9.57 12.73 -3.65
CA LEU A 342 -10.35 11.88 -4.58
C LEU A 342 -11.47 11.05 -3.93
N ARG A 343 -11.47 10.89 -2.59
CA ARG A 343 -12.32 9.88 -1.92
C ARG A 343 -13.09 10.39 -0.71
N ARG A 344 -12.78 11.56 -0.24
CA ARG A 344 -13.33 12.19 0.96
C ARG A 344 -13.79 13.61 0.62
N VAL A 345 -14.40 14.27 1.57
CA VAL A 345 -14.74 15.70 1.46
C VAL A 345 -13.58 16.49 2.08
N PRO A 346 -12.69 17.11 1.27
CA PRO A 346 -11.59 17.89 1.78
C PRO A 346 -12.09 19.25 2.30
N GLU A 347 -11.47 19.73 3.38
CA GLU A 347 -11.69 21.08 3.91
C GLU A 347 -10.59 22.04 3.41
N ARG A 348 -9.33 21.55 3.48
CA ARG A 348 -8.16 22.39 3.22
C ARG A 348 -6.98 21.52 2.79
N ILE A 349 -6.12 22.09 1.96
CA ILE A 349 -4.86 21.51 1.56
C ILE A 349 -3.72 22.40 2.03
N LEU A 350 -2.75 21.80 2.67
CA LEU A 350 -1.53 22.45 3.14
C LEU A 350 -0.38 21.97 2.27
N VAL A 351 0.41 22.89 1.71
CA VAL A 351 1.58 22.54 0.90
C VAL A 351 2.83 23.24 1.43
N LYS A 352 3.97 22.60 1.27
CA LYS A 352 5.26 23.16 1.64
C LYS A 352 5.70 24.24 0.63
N ASP A 353 5.63 23.90 -0.67
CA ASP A 353 5.91 24.80 -1.79
C ASP A 353 4.90 24.55 -2.90
N ILE A 354 4.19 25.61 -3.30
CA ILE A 354 3.20 25.54 -4.36
C ILE A 354 3.81 25.24 -5.74
N ASN A 355 5.10 25.52 -5.92
CA ASN A 355 5.83 25.29 -7.17
C ASN A 355 6.49 23.91 -7.24
N ASP A 356 6.42 23.09 -6.18
CA ASP A 356 6.96 21.73 -6.22
C ASP A 356 6.20 20.90 -7.30
N PRO A 357 6.92 20.34 -8.29
CA PRO A 357 6.28 19.54 -9.34
C PRO A 357 5.54 18.32 -8.82
N ASN A 358 5.87 17.82 -7.62
CA ASN A 358 5.22 16.67 -7.01
C ASN A 358 3.83 16.98 -6.45
N VAL A 359 3.50 18.24 -6.14
CA VAL A 359 2.19 18.62 -5.60
C VAL A 359 1.19 19.07 -6.67
N GLN A 360 1.62 19.25 -7.92
CA GLN A 360 0.78 19.84 -8.98
C GLN A 360 -0.52 19.07 -9.23
N LEU A 361 -0.50 17.74 -9.17
CA LEU A 361 -1.72 16.93 -9.26
C LEU A 361 -2.68 17.24 -8.11
N LEU A 362 -2.18 17.34 -6.89
CA LEU A 362 -2.98 17.66 -5.72
C LEU A 362 -3.61 19.05 -5.83
N LEU A 363 -2.84 20.04 -6.32
CA LEU A 363 -3.34 21.39 -6.55
C LEU A 363 -4.42 21.44 -7.62
N HIS A 364 -4.25 20.70 -8.72
CA HIS A 364 -5.29 20.56 -9.74
C HIS A 364 -6.60 20.04 -9.15
N PHE A 365 -6.56 18.96 -8.35
CA PHE A 365 -7.76 18.46 -7.68
C PHE A 365 -8.33 19.43 -6.64
N ALA A 366 -7.49 20.25 -6.01
CA ALA A 366 -7.95 21.29 -5.11
C ALA A 366 -8.77 22.35 -5.85
N GLU A 367 -8.31 22.77 -7.01
CA GLU A 367 -9.01 23.74 -7.86
C GLU A 367 -10.35 23.18 -8.36
N GLU A 368 -10.36 21.95 -8.88
CA GLU A 368 -11.60 21.28 -9.34
C GLU A 368 -12.67 21.18 -8.23
N ASN A 369 -12.25 21.00 -6.97
CA ASN A 369 -13.15 20.84 -5.84
C ASN A 369 -13.34 22.14 -5.02
N ASN A 370 -12.81 23.27 -5.47
CA ASN A 370 -12.84 24.56 -4.77
C ASN A 370 -12.31 24.48 -3.33
N VAL A 371 -11.22 23.76 -3.10
CA VAL A 371 -10.61 23.57 -1.79
C VAL A 371 -9.55 24.63 -1.53
N ASN A 372 -9.56 25.25 -0.35
CA ASN A 372 -8.57 26.22 0.05
C ASN A 372 -7.18 25.60 0.19
N ILE A 373 -6.16 26.34 -0.27
CA ILE A 373 -4.75 25.93 -0.22
C ILE A 373 -3.97 26.93 0.62
N ASP A 374 -3.21 26.42 1.61
CA ASP A 374 -2.28 27.22 2.41
C ASP A 374 -0.84 26.77 2.12
N VAL A 375 0.05 27.74 1.92
CA VAL A 375 1.49 27.50 1.73
C VAL A 375 2.20 27.73 3.06
N LEU A 376 2.76 26.69 3.64
CA LEU A 376 3.26 26.72 5.03
C LEU A 376 4.79 26.61 5.15
N GLY A 377 5.49 26.34 4.06
CA GLY A 377 6.95 26.21 4.07
C GLY A 377 7.44 25.12 5.02
N GLU A 378 8.51 25.40 5.74
CA GLU A 378 9.17 24.44 6.64
C GLU A 378 8.31 23.99 7.85
N LYS A 379 7.19 24.65 8.13
CA LYS A 379 6.25 24.23 9.19
C LYS A 379 5.69 22.83 8.96
N LEU A 380 5.64 22.36 7.69
CA LEU A 380 5.21 20.99 7.35
C LEU A 380 6.28 19.93 7.62
N GLY A 381 7.45 20.30 8.10
CA GLY A 381 8.52 19.34 8.45
C GLY A 381 8.93 18.47 7.26
N SER A 382 8.77 17.16 7.38
CA SER A 382 9.10 16.19 6.32
C SER A 382 8.03 16.09 5.22
N TYR A 383 6.83 16.64 5.42
CA TYR A 383 5.75 16.56 4.45
C TYR A 383 5.83 17.68 3.41
N GLN A 384 5.54 17.33 2.16
CA GLN A 384 5.38 18.30 1.06
C GLN A 384 3.91 18.73 0.93
N ALA A 385 2.97 17.84 1.33
CA ALA A 385 1.55 18.15 1.30
C ALA A 385 0.78 17.43 2.40
N VAL A 386 -0.32 18.04 2.83
CA VAL A 386 -1.28 17.48 3.80
C VAL A 386 -2.69 17.92 3.40
N THR A 387 -3.66 17.00 3.43
CA THR A 387 -5.08 17.34 3.31
C THR A 387 -5.77 17.20 4.66
N ILE A 388 -6.52 18.20 5.05
CA ILE A 388 -7.45 18.16 6.18
C ILE A 388 -8.84 17.82 5.63
N ILE A 389 -9.46 16.79 6.19
CA ILE A 389 -10.82 16.35 5.82
C ILE A 389 -11.84 17.16 6.64
N LYS A 390 -12.89 17.61 5.97
CA LYS A 390 -13.98 18.38 6.58
C LYS A 390 -14.66 17.58 7.69
N LYS A 391 -14.79 18.19 8.88
CA LYS A 391 -15.67 17.68 9.93
C LYS A 391 -17.11 18.01 9.53
N LEU A 392 -17.92 17.00 9.31
CA LEU A 392 -19.35 17.19 9.08
C LEU A 392 -20.01 17.39 10.43
N SER A 393 -20.82 18.46 10.56
CA SER A 393 -21.64 18.67 11.75
C SER A 393 -22.66 17.52 11.85
N SER A 394 -22.77 16.89 13.01
CA SER A 394 -23.94 16.07 13.35
C SER A 394 -25.13 17.05 13.44
N GLU A 395 -26.06 16.99 12.47
CA GLU A 395 -27.40 17.56 12.67
C GLU A 395 -28.14 16.77 13.72
#